data_ea8b6704c190ff7e6e12b0b88fcabde5
#
_entry.id   ea8b6704c190ff7e6e12b0b88fcabde5
#
_cell.length_a   1.000
_cell.length_b   1.000
_cell.length_c   1.000
_cell.angle_alpha   90.00
_cell.angle_beta   90.00
_cell.angle_gamma   90.00
#
_symmetry.space_group_name_H-M   'P 1'
#
loop_
_entity.id
_entity.type
_entity.pdbx_description
1 polymer ?
#
loop_
_entity_poly.entity_id
_entity_poly.type
_entity_poly.pdbx_seq_one_letter_code
_entity_poly.pdbx_strand_id
1 'polypeptide(L)'
;MKRNLLYLAGFLLAAATVFSGCNDDDPSYHDLVPNTQELIINLDETPEGIIQIVQGNGNYKITSSNEDVATAIAEGNKIKVTALKAGSTDLSITDWAKMSTNVKVIVDQLSELVLSNSATTMYPGENKTVNVYTGNRGYKVTGDKESVVKACL
;
A
#
# COMPACT_ATOMS: atom_id res chain seq x y z
N MET A 1 -13.12 -60.96 -68.72
CA MET A 1 -14.21 -61.45 -67.87
C MET A 1 -14.20 -60.75 -66.58
N LYS A 2 -15.23 -59.96 -66.42
CA LYS A 2 -16.04 -59.68 -65.21
C LYS A 2 -15.26 -59.23 -63.98
N ARG A 3 -15.31 -57.93 -63.78
CA ARG A 3 -16.26 -57.21 -62.93
C ARG A 3 -16.00 -57.50 -61.45
N ASN A 4 -15.58 -56.49 -60.74
CA ASN A 4 -16.33 -55.98 -59.62
C ASN A 4 -15.84 -54.58 -59.29
N LEU A 5 -16.35 -53.68 -60.07
CA LEU A 5 -16.72 -52.37 -59.68
C LEU A 5 -17.87 -52.51 -58.71
N LEU A 6 -17.83 -51.92 -57.60
CA LEU A 6 -18.86 -51.50 -56.65
C LEU A 6 -18.38 -51.81 -55.23
N TYR A 7 -18.11 -50.81 -54.60
CA TYR A 7 -18.52 -50.27 -53.29
C TYR A 7 -17.49 -49.28 -52.80
N LEU A 8 -17.25 -48.30 -53.62
CA LEU A 8 -16.81 -47.00 -53.07
C LEU A 8 -18.05 -46.18 -52.80
N ALA A 9 -18.93 -46.76 -51.96
CA ALA A 9 -20.02 -46.03 -51.39
C ALA A 9 -19.55 -45.44 -50.06
N GLY A 10 -19.26 -44.19 -50.07
CA GLY A 10 -19.67 -43.21 -49.12
C GLY A 10 -19.75 -43.64 -47.67
N PHE A 11 -18.64 -43.55 -46.97
CA PHE A 11 -18.74 -43.31 -45.55
C PHE A 11 -18.19 -41.92 -45.30
N LEU A 12 -18.94 -40.94 -45.77
CA LEU A 12 -18.79 -39.53 -45.33
C LEU A 12 -19.42 -39.46 -43.94
N LEU A 13 -18.65 -39.96 -42.95
CA LEU A 13 -19.01 -39.78 -41.57
C LEU A 13 -18.76 -38.29 -41.26
N ALA A 14 -19.83 -37.52 -41.33
CA ALA A 14 -19.85 -36.17 -40.82
C ALA A 14 -19.54 -36.24 -39.32
N ALA A 15 -18.27 -36.07 -38.99
CA ALA A 15 -17.87 -35.74 -37.62
C ALA A 15 -18.49 -34.37 -37.32
N ALA A 16 -19.72 -34.38 -36.82
CA ALA A 16 -20.26 -33.25 -36.09
C ALA A 16 -19.40 -33.08 -34.85
N THR A 17 -18.38 -32.29 -34.96
CA THR A 17 -17.69 -31.76 -33.81
C THR A 17 -18.71 -30.86 -33.09
N VAL A 18 -19.40 -31.42 -32.13
CA VAL A 18 -20.04 -30.66 -31.08
C VAL A 18 -18.92 -29.89 -30.38
N PHE A 19 -18.68 -28.65 -30.83
CA PHE A 19 -18.07 -27.66 -29.98
C PHE A 19 -19.06 -27.48 -28.84
N SER A 20 -18.88 -28.27 -27.77
CA SER A 20 -19.35 -27.86 -26.46
C SER A 20 -18.64 -26.57 -26.20
N GLY A 21 -19.33 -25.47 -26.48
CA GLY A 21 -18.94 -24.21 -25.93
C GLY A 21 -18.83 -24.43 -24.43
N CYS A 22 -17.61 -24.42 -23.90
CA CYS A 22 -17.44 -24.08 -22.50
C CYS A 22 -18.17 -22.77 -22.32
N ASN A 23 -19.31 -22.81 -21.67
CA ASN A 23 -19.79 -21.65 -20.96
C ASN A 23 -18.67 -21.37 -19.95
N ASP A 24 -17.84 -20.39 -20.25
CA ASP A 24 -16.97 -19.76 -19.28
C ASP A 24 -17.86 -18.94 -18.31
N ASP A 25 -18.70 -19.66 -17.56
CA ASP A 25 -19.26 -19.18 -16.28
C ASP A 25 -18.18 -19.32 -15.20
N ASP A 26 -16.93 -19.11 -15.59
CA ASP A 26 -15.85 -18.96 -14.63
C ASP A 26 -16.11 -17.66 -13.87
N PRO A 27 -16.33 -17.70 -12.55
CA PRO A 27 -16.58 -16.49 -11.81
C PRO A 27 -15.41 -15.52 -12.09
N SER A 28 -15.72 -14.40 -12.73
CA SER A 28 -14.69 -13.41 -13.03
C SER A 28 -14.12 -12.88 -11.72
N TYR A 29 -13.00 -13.43 -11.30
CA TYR A 29 -12.26 -12.93 -10.16
C TYR A 29 -11.61 -11.60 -10.52
N HIS A 30 -11.69 -10.67 -9.61
CA HIS A 30 -11.08 -9.37 -9.74
C HIS A 30 -9.75 -9.34 -9.00
N ASP A 31 -8.79 -8.61 -9.55
CA ASP A 31 -7.55 -8.32 -8.84
C ASP A 31 -7.84 -7.58 -7.53
N LEU A 32 -7.02 -7.82 -6.52
CA LEU A 32 -7.13 -7.12 -5.24
C LEU A 32 -6.31 -5.84 -5.28
N VAL A 33 -7.01 -4.71 -5.40
CA VAL A 33 -6.40 -3.39 -5.56
C VAL A 33 -6.80 -2.46 -4.41
N PRO A 34 -5.88 -2.11 -3.51
CA PRO A 34 -6.10 -1.07 -2.52
C PRO A 34 -5.90 0.33 -3.14
N ASN A 35 -6.48 1.36 -2.51
CA ASN A 35 -6.32 2.75 -2.91
C ASN A 35 -4.89 3.29 -2.69
N THR A 36 -4.09 2.61 -1.87
CA THR A 36 -2.70 2.98 -1.59
C THR A 36 -1.85 1.73 -1.33
N GLN A 37 -0.57 1.81 -1.63
CA GLN A 37 0.44 0.81 -1.28
C GLN A 37 1.22 1.18 -0.02
N GLU A 38 1.04 2.40 0.47
CA GLU A 38 1.66 2.90 1.69
C GLU A 38 0.66 3.76 2.47
N LEU A 39 0.56 3.54 3.77
CA LEU A 39 -0.25 4.30 4.70
C LEU A 39 0.64 4.85 5.81
N ILE A 40 0.63 6.16 5.99
CA ILE A 40 1.35 6.84 7.08
C ILE A 40 0.34 7.25 8.13
N ILE A 41 0.58 6.87 9.38
CA ILE A 41 -0.28 7.19 10.53
C ILE A 41 0.57 7.95 11.55
N ASN A 42 0.07 9.09 12.01
CA ASN A 42 0.70 9.81 13.11
C ASN A 42 0.06 9.36 14.44
N LEU A 43 0.85 8.71 15.28
CA LEU A 43 0.39 8.11 16.53
C LEU A 43 -0.17 9.15 17.51
N ASP A 44 0.38 10.36 17.53
CA ASP A 44 0.01 11.41 18.48
C ASP A 44 -1.19 12.25 18.03
N GLU A 45 -1.54 12.20 16.73
CA GLU A 45 -2.68 12.96 16.19
C GLU A 45 -3.91 12.08 16.00
N THR A 46 -3.77 11.07 15.16
CA THR A 46 -4.85 10.12 14.83
C THR A 46 -4.27 8.71 14.71
N PRO A 47 -4.35 7.90 15.78
CA PRO A 47 -3.73 6.56 15.79
C PRO A 47 -4.50 5.55 14.92
N GLU A 48 -5.33 6.01 14.03
CA GLU A 48 -6.12 5.19 13.12
C GLU A 48 -5.96 5.65 11.68
N GLY A 49 -5.99 4.69 10.75
CA GLY A 49 -5.97 4.94 9.32
C GLY A 49 -6.92 4.01 8.59
N ILE A 50 -7.26 4.35 7.35
CA ILE A 50 -8.17 3.57 6.51
C ILE A 50 -7.50 3.28 5.18
N ILE A 51 -7.49 1.99 4.79
CA ILE A 51 -7.18 1.55 3.43
C ILE A 51 -8.50 1.17 2.78
N GLN A 52 -8.82 1.79 1.64
CA GLN A 52 -10.00 1.45 0.87
C GLN A 52 -9.63 0.41 -0.19
N ILE A 53 -10.33 -0.71 -0.24
CA ILE A 53 -10.22 -1.65 -1.36
C ILE A 53 -11.08 -1.11 -2.51
N VAL A 54 -10.39 -0.75 -3.60
CA VAL A 54 -11.01 -0.21 -4.82
C VAL A 54 -11.59 -1.34 -5.66
N GLN A 55 -10.88 -2.46 -5.72
CA GLN A 55 -11.28 -3.66 -6.45
C GLN A 55 -10.86 -4.89 -5.67
N GLY A 56 -11.69 -5.93 -5.66
CA GLY A 56 -11.42 -7.20 -4.96
C GLY A 56 -12.69 -8.03 -4.83
N ASN A 57 -12.55 -9.23 -4.26
CA ASN A 57 -13.61 -10.23 -4.24
C ASN A 57 -14.33 -10.34 -2.88
N GLY A 58 -14.00 -9.47 -1.93
CA GLY A 58 -14.62 -9.45 -0.59
C GLY A 58 -14.05 -10.48 0.40
N ASN A 59 -14.60 -10.52 1.62
CA ASN A 59 -14.16 -11.40 2.71
C ASN A 59 -12.65 -11.31 2.98
N TYR A 60 -12.17 -10.10 3.17
CA TYR A 60 -10.74 -9.83 3.35
C TYR A 60 -10.23 -10.36 4.69
N LYS A 61 -9.14 -11.11 4.62
CA LYS A 61 -8.31 -11.50 5.76
C LYS A 61 -7.06 -10.64 5.76
N ILE A 62 -6.76 -10.02 6.90
CA ILE A 62 -5.59 -9.17 7.07
C ILE A 62 -4.65 -9.81 8.07
N THR A 63 -3.35 -9.74 7.78
CA THR A 63 -2.28 -10.14 8.69
C THR A 63 -1.23 -9.05 8.72
N SER A 64 -0.88 -8.60 9.91
CA SER A 64 0.25 -7.67 10.12
C SER A 64 1.53 -8.47 10.31
N SER A 65 2.62 -8.04 9.68
CA SER A 65 3.95 -8.64 9.90
C SER A 65 4.53 -8.29 11.29
N ASN A 66 4.01 -7.20 11.89
CA ASN A 66 4.36 -6.78 13.25
C ASN A 66 3.14 -6.14 13.93
N GLU A 67 2.40 -6.93 14.69
CA GLU A 67 1.20 -6.50 15.40
C GLU A 67 1.47 -5.52 16.54
N ASP A 68 2.71 -5.45 17.06
CA ASP A 68 3.10 -4.45 18.05
C ASP A 68 3.13 -3.03 17.46
N VAL A 69 3.34 -2.88 16.14
CA VAL A 69 3.36 -1.60 15.45
C VAL A 69 1.97 -1.20 15.03
N ALA A 70 1.24 -2.06 14.34
CA ALA A 70 -0.13 -1.80 13.94
C ALA A 70 -0.92 -3.10 13.73
N THR A 71 -2.20 -3.04 14.06
CA THR A 71 -3.20 -4.08 13.76
C THR A 71 -4.23 -3.57 12.75
N ALA A 72 -4.94 -4.49 12.09
CA ALA A 72 -5.96 -4.10 11.13
C ALA A 72 -7.14 -5.07 11.11
N ILE A 73 -8.34 -4.54 10.85
CA ILE A 73 -9.57 -5.30 10.67
C ILE A 73 -10.28 -4.88 9.39
N ALA A 74 -11.00 -5.82 8.77
CA ALA A 74 -11.82 -5.55 7.60
C ALA A 74 -13.25 -5.16 7.99
N GLU A 75 -13.73 -4.06 7.42
CA GLU A 75 -15.12 -3.58 7.53
C GLU A 75 -15.67 -3.39 6.10
N GLY A 76 -16.21 -4.46 5.52
CA GLY A 76 -16.60 -4.46 4.10
C GLY A 76 -15.38 -4.21 3.20
N ASN A 77 -15.43 -3.16 2.38
CA ASN A 77 -14.31 -2.77 1.50
C ASN A 77 -13.33 -1.78 2.16
N LYS A 78 -13.47 -1.53 3.45
CA LYS A 78 -12.56 -0.70 4.23
C LYS A 78 -11.75 -1.57 5.16
N ILE A 79 -10.46 -1.28 5.25
CA ILE A 79 -9.57 -1.89 6.22
C ILE A 79 -9.20 -0.79 7.22
N LYS A 80 -9.68 -0.93 8.44
CA LYS A 80 -9.36 -0.04 9.53
C LYS A 80 -8.04 -0.50 10.14
N VAL A 81 -7.05 0.39 10.15
CA VAL A 81 -5.72 0.16 10.70
C VAL A 81 -5.61 0.94 12.00
N THR A 82 -5.19 0.28 13.07
CA THR A 82 -4.93 0.88 14.37
C THR A 82 -3.43 0.85 14.64
N ALA A 83 -2.83 2.02 14.78
CA ALA A 83 -1.43 2.18 15.15
C ALA A 83 -1.25 2.02 16.66
N LEU A 84 -0.23 1.28 17.08
CA LEU A 84 0.05 0.98 18.48
C LEU A 84 1.40 1.52 18.93
N LYS A 85 2.39 1.54 18.03
CA LYS A 85 3.76 1.95 18.33
C LYS A 85 4.43 2.50 17.08
N ALA A 86 5.29 3.50 17.25
CA ALA A 86 6.12 4.02 16.16
C ALA A 86 7.00 2.93 15.54
N GLY A 87 7.04 2.89 14.21
CA GLY A 87 7.75 1.89 13.43
C GLY A 87 7.11 1.63 12.08
N SER A 88 7.42 0.50 11.47
CA SER A 88 6.79 0.09 10.21
C SER A 88 6.39 -1.39 10.26
N THR A 89 5.31 -1.71 9.55
CA THR A 89 4.82 -3.08 9.36
C THR A 89 4.22 -3.21 7.98
N ASP A 90 4.17 -4.42 7.45
CA ASP A 90 3.47 -4.75 6.21
C ASP A 90 2.16 -5.46 6.54
N LEU A 91 1.07 -4.97 5.99
CA LEU A 91 -0.22 -5.64 6.04
C LEU A 91 -0.42 -6.47 4.79
N SER A 92 -0.51 -7.79 4.97
CA SER A 92 -0.91 -8.70 3.91
C SER A 92 -2.43 -8.83 3.93
N ILE A 93 -3.06 -8.50 2.82
CA ILE A 93 -4.50 -8.53 2.62
C ILE A 93 -4.79 -9.64 1.60
N THR A 94 -5.68 -10.55 1.96
CA THR A 94 -6.09 -11.66 1.09
C THR A 94 -7.62 -11.72 1.05
N ASP A 95 -8.19 -11.86 -0.14
CA ASP A 95 -9.63 -12.03 -0.32
C ASP A 95 -10.05 -13.51 -0.38
N TRP A 96 -11.36 -13.80 -0.51
CA TRP A 96 -11.85 -15.17 -0.58
C TRP A 96 -11.41 -15.91 -1.85
N ALA A 97 -11.11 -15.17 -2.95
CA ALA A 97 -10.57 -15.73 -4.19
C ALA A 97 -9.07 -16.04 -4.10
N LYS A 98 -8.45 -15.82 -2.92
CA LYS A 98 -7.02 -15.97 -2.62
C LYS A 98 -6.11 -15.00 -3.38
N MET A 99 -6.67 -13.91 -3.92
CA MET A 99 -5.88 -12.80 -4.40
C MET A 99 -5.29 -12.06 -3.20
N SER A 100 -4.00 -11.70 -3.29
CA SER A 100 -3.27 -11.08 -2.18
C SER A 100 -2.56 -9.81 -2.62
N THR A 101 -2.50 -8.85 -1.71
CA THR A 101 -1.71 -7.62 -1.87
C THR A 101 -1.10 -7.23 -0.53
N ASN A 102 -0.03 -6.43 -0.59
CA ASN A 102 0.62 -5.91 0.61
C ASN A 102 0.52 -4.40 0.63
N VAL A 103 0.26 -3.84 1.81
CA VAL A 103 0.30 -2.40 2.06
C VAL A 103 1.26 -2.14 3.20
N LYS A 104 2.25 -1.28 2.95
CA LYS A 104 3.19 -0.85 3.97
C LYS A 104 2.52 0.17 4.88
N VAL A 105 2.61 -0.04 6.19
CA VAL A 105 2.15 0.92 7.19
C VAL A 105 3.35 1.50 7.92
N ILE A 106 3.44 2.81 7.94
CA ILE A 106 4.45 3.57 8.68
C ILE A 106 3.72 4.31 9.79
N VAL A 107 4.10 4.02 11.02
CA VAL A 107 3.60 4.70 12.20
C VAL A 107 4.67 5.68 12.66
N ASP A 108 4.40 6.97 12.44
CA ASP A 108 5.26 8.06 12.91
C ASP A 108 4.78 8.54 14.28
N GLN A 109 5.71 8.97 15.09
CA GLN A 109 5.45 9.64 16.36
C GLN A 109 6.11 11.00 16.35
N LEU A 110 5.40 12.02 16.81
CA LEU A 110 5.96 13.37 16.91
C LEU A 110 7.10 13.36 17.94
N SER A 111 8.22 13.93 17.55
CA SER A 111 9.39 14.09 18.40
C SER A 111 9.52 15.59 18.78
N GLU A 112 9.85 15.83 20.04
CA GLU A 112 10.19 17.17 20.47
C GLU A 112 11.36 17.72 19.66
N LEU A 113 11.28 18.99 19.24
CA LEU A 113 12.36 19.66 18.55
C LEU A 113 13.47 20.01 19.53
N VAL A 114 14.57 19.28 19.47
CA VAL A 114 15.75 19.54 20.31
C VAL A 114 16.89 20.04 19.44
N LEU A 115 17.36 21.23 19.79
CA LEU A 115 18.49 21.90 19.13
C LEU A 115 19.77 21.73 19.96
N SER A 116 20.93 21.79 19.31
CA SER A 116 22.23 21.78 20.00
C SER A 116 22.39 22.97 20.97
N ASN A 117 21.75 24.08 20.64
CA ASN A 117 21.78 25.31 21.43
C ASN A 117 20.41 26.01 21.33
N SER A 118 19.83 26.36 22.46
CA SER A 118 18.61 27.18 22.52
C SER A 118 18.89 28.69 22.35
N ALA A 119 20.13 29.08 22.58
CA ALA A 119 20.61 30.47 22.40
C ALA A 119 22.07 30.47 21.96
N THR A 120 22.45 31.44 21.14
CA THR A 120 23.84 31.63 20.73
C THR A 120 24.14 33.11 20.54
N THR A 121 25.35 33.52 20.91
CA THR A 121 25.86 34.86 20.67
C THR A 121 26.87 34.85 19.54
N MET A 122 26.79 35.80 18.64
CA MET A 122 27.64 35.88 17.45
C MET A 122 28.20 37.30 17.34
N TYR A 123 29.41 37.41 16.78
CA TYR A 123 30.00 38.69 16.37
C TYR A 123 29.70 38.94 14.87
N PRO A 124 29.72 40.22 14.42
CA PRO A 124 29.54 40.54 13.02
C PRO A 124 30.53 39.80 12.14
N GLY A 125 30.00 39.08 11.10
CA GLY A 125 30.79 38.26 10.18
C GLY A 125 31.07 36.83 10.65
N GLU A 126 30.63 36.43 11.82
CA GLU A 126 30.75 35.07 12.33
C GLU A 126 29.64 34.16 11.76
N ASN A 127 29.97 32.91 11.48
CA ASN A 127 29.00 31.85 11.15
C ASN A 127 28.96 30.82 12.26
N LYS A 128 27.75 30.45 12.69
CA LYS A 128 27.54 29.36 13.65
C LYS A 128 26.52 28.39 13.14
N THR A 129 26.73 27.12 13.44
CA THR A 129 25.81 26.02 13.10
C THR A 129 25.05 25.60 14.35
N VAL A 130 23.74 25.51 14.21
CA VAL A 130 22.85 24.92 15.20
C VAL A 130 22.38 23.57 14.64
N ASN A 131 22.67 22.50 15.34
CA ASN A 131 22.25 21.17 14.90
C ASN A 131 20.87 20.83 15.47
N VAL A 132 20.05 20.17 14.70
CA VAL A 132 18.81 19.55 15.14
C VAL A 132 19.16 18.11 15.57
N TYR A 133 18.98 17.80 16.85
CA TYR A 133 19.21 16.46 17.39
C TYR A 133 17.99 15.58 17.27
N THR A 134 16.81 16.12 17.57
CA THR A 134 15.52 15.44 17.41
C THR A 134 14.48 16.39 16.85
N GLY A 135 13.45 15.86 16.23
CA GLY A 135 12.35 16.62 15.67
C GLY A 135 11.74 15.92 14.46
N ASN A 136 10.68 16.51 13.95
CA ASN A 136 9.95 15.99 12.79
C ASN A 136 10.50 16.65 11.52
N ARG A 137 10.41 16.01 10.39
CA ARG A 137 10.93 16.53 9.11
C ARG A 137 10.29 17.86 8.69
N GLY A 138 10.83 18.49 7.65
CA GLY A 138 10.22 19.70 7.05
C GLY A 138 10.49 20.97 7.82
N TYR A 139 11.67 21.10 8.43
CA TYR A 139 12.05 22.29 9.17
C TYR A 139 12.01 23.55 8.31
N LYS A 140 11.52 24.64 8.90
CA LYS A 140 11.58 25.97 8.33
C LYS A 140 12.26 26.90 9.32
N VAL A 141 13.24 27.64 8.86
CA VAL A 141 13.94 28.67 9.66
C VAL A 141 13.48 30.02 9.18
N THR A 142 13.06 30.88 10.12
CA THR A 142 12.69 32.28 9.85
C THR A 142 13.37 33.18 10.84
N GLY A 143 13.89 34.29 10.35
CA GLY A 143 14.45 35.36 11.19
C GLY A 143 13.46 36.52 11.30
N ASP A 144 13.29 37.09 12.48
CA ASP A 144 12.47 38.28 12.70
C ASP A 144 13.18 39.57 12.25
N LYS A 145 14.51 39.54 12.24
CA LYS A 145 15.40 40.67 11.81
C LYS A 145 16.52 40.16 10.89
N GLU A 146 16.20 39.91 9.63
CA GLU A 146 17.16 39.46 8.63
C GLU A 146 18.33 40.40 8.37
N SER A 147 18.20 41.69 8.74
CA SER A 147 19.29 42.65 8.69
C SER A 147 20.37 42.40 9.74
N VAL A 148 20.07 41.60 10.77
CA VAL A 148 21.00 41.25 11.85
C VAL A 148 21.61 39.88 11.63
N VAL A 149 20.77 38.88 11.35
CA VAL A 149 21.18 37.48 11.14
C VAL A 149 20.40 36.88 10.00
N LYS A 150 21.13 36.20 9.08
CA LYS A 150 20.51 35.30 8.08
C LYS A 150 20.67 33.87 8.53
N ALA A 151 19.58 33.12 8.52
CA ALA A 151 19.58 31.68 8.78
C ALA A 151 19.22 30.91 7.52
N CYS A 152 19.85 29.77 7.29
CA CYS A 152 19.53 28.82 6.22
C CYS A 152 19.63 27.38 6.73
N LEU A 153 18.92 26.49 6.07
CA LEU A 153 18.96 25.03 6.29
C LEU A 153 19.91 24.39 5.30
#